data_ce250243ce2767d75dd7115fb0905f74
#
_entry.id   ce250243ce2767d75dd7115fb0905f74
#
_cell.length_a   1.000
_cell.length_b   1.000
_cell.length_c   1.000
_cell.angle_alpha   90.00
_cell.angle_beta   90.00
_cell.angle_gamma   90.00
#
_symmetry.space_group_name_H-M   'P 1'
#
loop_
_entity.id
_entity.type
_entity.pdbx_description
1 polymer ?
#
loop_
_entity_poly.entity_id
_entity_poly.type
_entity_poly.pdbx_seq_one_letter_code
_entity_poly.pdbx_strand_id
1 'polypeptide(L)'
;MVACPACMGSMLVGSQFCPHCGARAVEPSAVAGGPSLKCPGCSGDMPAVQVGTTSMHQCSKCGSSWLSPDAFGALCADKDARGLVAAATGSLPDSAPVAHATAVHYVHCPECSKVMNRVNFAHSSGIVIDVCKKHGVWFEKDELRGVLDFVAKGGMQRMRQTDEAQRALQQRALGLVDPSLLQPGASGAMSFGSITLHVQSSDPQNATLRSLLDAIFH
;
A
#
# COMPACT_ATOMS: atom_id res chain seq x y z
N MET A 1 -17.90 -8.69 14.69
CA MET A 1 -18.57 -8.56 13.38
C MET A 1 -17.52 -8.30 12.33
N VAL A 2 -17.64 -8.85 11.12
CA VAL A 2 -16.73 -8.63 9.98
C VAL A 2 -17.51 -7.97 8.84
N ALA A 3 -16.84 -7.20 8.00
CA ALA A 3 -17.49 -6.59 6.83
C ALA A 3 -17.59 -7.62 5.69
N CYS A 4 -18.72 -7.60 4.97
CA CYS A 4 -18.88 -8.43 3.79
C CYS A 4 -17.99 -7.93 2.64
N PRO A 5 -17.21 -8.79 1.94
CA PRO A 5 -16.37 -8.38 0.84
C PRO A 5 -17.14 -7.83 -0.36
N ALA A 6 -18.39 -8.26 -0.55
CA ALA A 6 -19.17 -7.88 -1.71
C ALA A 6 -20.01 -6.60 -1.51
N CYS A 7 -20.58 -6.39 -0.31
CA CYS A 7 -21.48 -5.26 -0.06
C CYS A 7 -21.10 -4.38 1.12
N MET A 8 -20.01 -4.70 1.84
CA MET A 8 -19.54 -4.01 3.05
C MET A 8 -20.52 -4.03 4.22
N GLY A 9 -21.62 -4.78 4.13
CA GLY A 9 -22.57 -4.98 5.22
C GLY A 9 -21.98 -5.80 6.37
N SER A 10 -22.42 -5.58 7.60
CA SER A 10 -21.94 -6.29 8.78
C SER A 10 -22.36 -7.75 8.76
N MET A 11 -21.43 -8.66 9.04
CA MET A 11 -21.63 -10.10 9.17
C MET A 11 -21.18 -10.56 10.56
N LEU A 12 -21.77 -11.62 11.07
CA LEU A 12 -21.24 -12.29 12.26
C LEU A 12 -19.96 -13.06 11.91
N VAL A 13 -18.99 -13.06 12.82
CA VAL A 13 -17.78 -13.89 12.69
C VAL A 13 -18.22 -15.36 12.61
N GLY A 14 -17.71 -16.11 11.62
CA GLY A 14 -18.09 -17.49 11.37
C GLY A 14 -19.35 -17.67 10.51
N SER A 15 -20.00 -16.60 10.04
CA SER A 15 -21.09 -16.72 9.07
C SER A 15 -20.55 -17.18 7.72
N GLN A 16 -21.17 -18.20 7.13
CA GLN A 16 -20.78 -18.69 5.80
C GLN A 16 -21.26 -17.78 4.67
N PHE A 17 -22.31 -17.00 4.89
CA PHE A 17 -22.92 -16.12 3.89
C PHE A 17 -23.28 -14.76 4.50
N CYS A 18 -23.19 -13.72 3.69
CA CYS A 18 -23.62 -12.39 4.08
C CYS A 18 -25.15 -12.31 4.17
N PRO A 19 -25.73 -11.84 5.30
CA PRO A 19 -27.18 -11.69 5.42
C PRO A 19 -27.77 -10.59 4.53
N HIS A 20 -26.93 -9.66 4.02
CA HIS A 20 -27.38 -8.53 3.21
C HIS A 20 -27.37 -8.81 1.70
N CYS A 21 -26.38 -9.56 1.19
CA CYS A 21 -26.23 -9.79 -0.25
C CYS A 21 -26.06 -11.25 -0.64
N GLY A 22 -26.07 -12.19 0.32
CA GLY A 22 -25.90 -13.61 0.06
C GLY A 22 -24.49 -14.05 -0.37
N ALA A 23 -23.54 -13.14 -0.49
CA ALA A 23 -22.17 -13.49 -0.84
C ALA A 23 -21.53 -14.39 0.21
N ARG A 24 -20.72 -15.36 -0.25
CA ARG A 24 -20.03 -16.29 0.64
C ARG A 24 -18.94 -15.56 1.43
N ALA A 25 -18.86 -15.81 2.72
CA ALA A 25 -17.77 -15.33 3.56
C ALA A 25 -16.46 -16.02 3.14
N VAL A 26 -15.39 -15.27 3.06
CA VAL A 26 -14.04 -15.81 2.80
C VAL A 26 -13.24 -15.66 4.09
N GLU A 27 -12.87 -16.80 4.66
CA GLU A 27 -11.98 -16.84 5.82
C GLU A 27 -10.54 -16.99 5.34
N PRO A 28 -9.57 -16.33 6.00
CA PRO A 28 -8.16 -16.56 5.74
C PRO A 28 -7.84 -18.04 6.02
N SER A 29 -7.26 -18.72 5.07
CA SER A 29 -6.79 -20.09 5.26
C SER A 29 -5.29 -20.09 5.54
N ALA A 30 -4.87 -20.78 6.59
CA ALA A 30 -3.45 -20.98 6.86
C ALA A 30 -2.80 -21.78 5.73
N VAL A 31 -1.65 -21.32 5.24
CA VAL A 31 -0.87 -22.07 4.28
C VAL A 31 -0.08 -23.13 5.04
N ALA A 32 -0.46 -24.39 4.89
CA ALA A 32 0.21 -25.49 5.55
C ALA A 32 1.68 -25.59 5.12
N GLY A 33 2.60 -25.56 6.10
CA GLY A 33 4.04 -25.67 5.86
C GLY A 33 4.72 -24.41 5.32
N GLY A 34 4.00 -23.28 5.23
CA GLY A 34 4.59 -21.99 4.87
C GLY A 34 5.53 -21.47 5.98
N PRO A 35 6.59 -20.69 5.62
CA PRO A 35 7.46 -20.08 6.61
C PRO A 35 6.66 -19.12 7.50
N SER A 36 6.93 -19.18 8.81
CA SER A 36 6.41 -18.19 9.75
C SER A 36 7.46 -17.11 9.97
N LEU A 37 7.06 -15.84 9.81
CA LEU A 37 7.91 -14.68 10.10
C LEU A 37 7.68 -14.21 11.55
N LYS A 38 8.62 -13.42 12.08
CA LYS A 38 8.43 -12.72 13.35
C LYS A 38 7.89 -11.32 13.11
N CYS A 39 6.85 -10.96 13.85
CA CYS A 39 6.22 -9.66 13.72
C CYS A 39 7.17 -8.53 14.15
N PRO A 40 7.44 -7.54 13.28
CA PRO A 40 8.29 -6.41 13.63
C PRO A 40 7.77 -5.57 14.80
N GLY A 41 6.46 -5.48 14.98
CA GLY A 41 5.85 -4.65 16.01
C GLY A 41 5.73 -5.33 17.39
N CYS A 42 5.46 -6.65 17.43
CA CYS A 42 5.18 -7.33 18.71
C CYS A 42 5.97 -8.62 18.94
N SER A 43 6.86 -9.00 18.02
CA SER A 43 7.66 -10.23 18.02
C SER A 43 6.84 -11.54 18.05
N GLY A 44 5.52 -11.44 17.84
CA GLY A 44 4.64 -12.60 17.70
C GLY A 44 4.88 -13.33 16.38
N ASP A 45 4.27 -14.52 16.24
CA ASP A 45 4.37 -15.27 14.99
C ASP A 45 3.41 -14.70 13.93
N MET A 46 3.92 -14.62 12.71
CA MET A 46 3.19 -14.23 11.51
C MET A 46 3.17 -15.42 10.54
N PRO A 47 2.23 -16.35 10.67
CA PRO A 47 2.07 -17.44 9.72
C PRO A 47 1.68 -16.89 8.34
N ALA A 48 2.03 -17.64 7.29
CA ALA A 48 1.53 -17.40 5.96
C ALA A 48 0.04 -17.73 5.89
N VAL A 49 -0.73 -16.81 5.34
CA VAL A 49 -2.18 -16.95 5.14
C VAL A 49 -2.53 -16.65 3.69
N GLN A 50 -3.53 -17.36 3.17
CA GLN A 50 -4.07 -17.14 1.84
C GLN A 50 -5.48 -16.54 1.97
N VAL A 51 -5.70 -15.41 1.31
CA VAL A 51 -7.01 -14.76 1.22
C VAL A 51 -7.38 -14.60 -0.25
N GLY A 52 -8.25 -15.46 -0.76
CA GLY A 52 -8.51 -15.55 -2.19
C GLY A 52 -7.23 -15.88 -2.96
N THR A 53 -6.83 -15.01 -3.87
CA THR A 53 -5.59 -15.13 -4.65
C THR A 53 -4.36 -14.49 -3.98
N THR A 54 -4.56 -13.77 -2.87
CA THR A 54 -3.49 -13.02 -2.20
C THR A 54 -2.84 -13.87 -1.12
N SER A 55 -1.51 -14.05 -1.22
CA SER A 55 -0.69 -14.66 -0.17
C SER A 55 -0.04 -13.54 0.68
N MET A 56 -0.17 -13.63 1.99
CA MET A 56 0.38 -12.65 2.94
C MET A 56 0.74 -13.34 4.26
N HIS A 57 1.49 -12.64 5.10
CA HIS A 57 1.69 -13.07 6.48
C HIS A 57 0.87 -12.18 7.41
N GLN A 58 0.19 -12.75 8.38
CA GLN A 58 -0.62 -12.00 9.33
C GLN A 58 -0.27 -12.38 10.76
N CYS A 59 -0.02 -11.37 11.60
CA CYS A 59 0.29 -11.58 13.00
C CYS A 59 -0.99 -11.92 13.77
N SER A 60 -1.02 -13.11 14.40
CA SER A 60 -2.15 -13.54 15.21
C SER A 60 -2.30 -12.74 16.51
N LYS A 61 -1.23 -12.07 16.97
CA LYS A 61 -1.21 -11.33 18.24
C LYS A 61 -1.67 -9.87 18.09
N CYS A 62 -1.17 -9.13 17.09
CA CYS A 62 -1.47 -7.70 16.93
C CYS A 62 -2.24 -7.36 15.65
N GLY A 63 -2.49 -8.34 14.76
CA GLY A 63 -3.23 -8.11 13.53
C GLY A 63 -2.47 -7.39 12.42
N SER A 64 -1.16 -7.12 12.61
CA SER A 64 -0.33 -6.54 11.55
C SER A 64 -0.13 -7.50 10.39
N SER A 65 0.15 -6.97 9.20
CA SER A 65 0.28 -7.74 7.98
C SER A 65 1.61 -7.46 7.27
N TRP A 66 2.14 -8.47 6.59
CA TRP A 66 3.33 -8.37 5.74
C TRP A 66 3.01 -8.92 4.36
N LEU A 67 3.31 -8.15 3.33
CA LEU A 67 3.13 -8.54 1.93
C LEU A 67 4.43 -8.33 1.15
N SER A 68 4.72 -9.28 0.23
CA SER A 68 5.77 -9.06 -0.76
C SER A 68 5.39 -7.94 -1.73
N PRO A 69 6.35 -7.32 -2.44
CA PRO A 69 6.07 -6.26 -3.43
C PRO A 69 5.05 -6.69 -4.48
N ASP A 70 5.22 -7.92 -5.02
CA ASP A 70 4.35 -8.48 -6.05
C ASP A 70 2.93 -8.74 -5.52
N ALA A 71 2.81 -9.31 -4.31
CA ALA A 71 1.51 -9.56 -3.69
C ALA A 71 0.77 -8.26 -3.40
N PHE A 72 1.49 -7.24 -2.93
CA PHE A 72 0.91 -5.92 -2.67
C PHE A 72 0.49 -5.22 -3.97
N GLY A 73 1.32 -5.29 -5.01
CA GLY A 73 1.01 -4.75 -6.34
C GLY A 73 -0.23 -5.41 -6.95
N ALA A 74 -0.29 -6.73 -6.95
CA ALA A 74 -1.43 -7.49 -7.43
C ALA A 74 -2.70 -7.18 -6.64
N LEU A 75 -2.60 -7.11 -5.32
CA LEU A 75 -3.72 -6.76 -4.43
C LEU A 75 -4.28 -5.36 -4.74
N CYS A 76 -3.41 -4.38 -4.94
CA CYS A 76 -3.84 -3.01 -5.27
C CYS A 76 -4.47 -2.92 -6.68
N ALA A 77 -4.06 -3.76 -7.62
CA ALA A 77 -4.61 -3.78 -8.99
C ALA A 77 -5.99 -4.48 -9.07
N ASP A 78 -6.21 -5.51 -8.28
CA ASP A 78 -7.42 -6.34 -8.32
C ASP A 78 -8.48 -5.84 -7.34
N LYS A 79 -9.65 -5.45 -7.88
CA LYS A 79 -10.77 -4.94 -7.07
C LYS A 79 -11.38 -6.03 -6.17
N ASP A 80 -11.50 -7.24 -6.67
CA ASP A 80 -12.12 -8.35 -5.94
C ASP A 80 -11.18 -8.85 -4.83
N ALA A 81 -9.88 -8.97 -5.12
CA ALA A 81 -8.87 -9.29 -4.13
C ALA A 81 -8.84 -8.24 -3.00
N ARG A 82 -8.91 -6.93 -3.33
CA ARG A 82 -9.00 -5.86 -2.31
C ARG A 82 -10.20 -6.05 -1.39
N GLY A 83 -11.37 -6.32 -1.95
CA GLY A 83 -12.59 -6.58 -1.17
C GLY A 83 -12.43 -7.75 -0.21
N LEU A 84 -11.87 -8.86 -0.69
CA LEU A 84 -11.64 -10.06 0.11
C LEU A 84 -10.65 -9.82 1.26
N VAL A 85 -9.51 -9.20 0.97
CA VAL A 85 -8.47 -8.91 1.99
C VAL A 85 -8.97 -7.88 2.98
N ALA A 86 -9.64 -6.81 2.54
CA ALA A 86 -10.23 -5.82 3.44
C ALA A 86 -11.26 -6.44 4.40
N ALA A 87 -12.04 -7.41 3.94
CA ALA A 87 -12.97 -8.14 4.78
C ALA A 87 -12.26 -9.10 5.77
N ALA A 88 -11.24 -9.80 5.30
CA ALA A 88 -10.49 -10.77 6.11
C ALA A 88 -9.61 -10.11 7.19
N THR A 89 -9.04 -8.93 6.88
CA THR A 89 -8.24 -8.11 7.82
C THR A 89 -9.10 -7.16 8.65
N GLY A 90 -10.42 -7.15 8.41
CA GLY A 90 -11.36 -6.28 9.08
C GLY A 90 -11.50 -6.57 10.56
N SER A 91 -11.46 -5.50 11.30
CA SER A 91 -11.79 -5.28 12.71
C SER A 91 -12.00 -6.52 13.58
N LEU A 92 -11.04 -6.82 14.42
CA LEU A 92 -11.36 -7.33 15.75
C LEU A 92 -12.25 -6.25 16.41
N PRO A 93 -13.42 -6.65 17.00
CA PRO A 93 -14.32 -5.69 17.61
C PRO A 93 -13.59 -4.89 18.69
N ASP A 94 -13.81 -3.59 18.69
CA ASP A 94 -13.38 -2.64 19.72
C ASP A 94 -11.90 -2.69 20.16
N SER A 95 -11.00 -2.40 19.24
CA SER A 95 -9.78 -1.73 19.66
C SER A 95 -10.03 -0.23 19.54
N ALA A 96 -9.99 0.46 20.68
CA ALA A 96 -9.93 1.91 20.74
C ALA A 96 -9.00 2.45 19.64
N PRO A 97 -9.28 3.65 19.07
CA PRO A 97 -8.38 4.25 18.12
C PRO A 97 -6.97 4.17 18.69
N VAL A 98 -6.10 3.42 18.01
CA VAL A 98 -4.70 3.35 18.42
C VAL A 98 -4.22 4.78 18.32
N ALA A 99 -4.06 5.41 19.48
CA ALA A 99 -3.41 6.71 19.57
C ALA A 99 -2.07 6.52 18.86
N HIS A 100 -1.91 7.16 17.70
CA HIS A 100 -0.65 7.15 17.00
C HIS A 100 0.41 7.56 18.01
N ALA A 101 1.29 6.63 18.34
CA ALA A 101 2.34 6.88 19.30
C ALA A 101 3.06 8.13 18.83
N THR A 102 3.14 9.15 19.68
CA THR A 102 3.78 10.44 19.38
C THR A 102 5.28 10.28 19.09
N ALA A 103 5.86 9.12 19.39
CA ALA A 103 7.23 8.75 19.06
C ALA A 103 7.28 7.91 17.78
N VAL A 104 8.08 8.36 16.83
CA VAL A 104 8.37 7.60 15.61
C VAL A 104 9.13 6.34 16.00
N HIS A 105 8.55 5.17 15.73
CA HIS A 105 9.17 3.88 15.99
C HIS A 105 9.58 3.24 14.66
N TYR A 106 10.88 3.02 14.48
CA TYR A 106 11.40 2.32 13.31
C TYR A 106 11.40 0.82 13.58
N VAL A 107 10.88 0.06 12.62
CA VAL A 107 10.79 -1.40 12.70
C VAL A 107 11.75 -2.07 11.71
N HIS A 108 12.09 -3.32 11.98
CA HIS A 108 13.03 -4.08 11.16
C HIS A 108 12.29 -5.04 10.24
N CYS A 109 12.82 -5.22 9.03
CA CYS A 109 12.27 -6.16 8.08
C CYS A 109 12.30 -7.59 8.67
N PRO A 110 11.19 -8.33 8.63
CA PRO A 110 11.11 -9.67 9.19
C PRO A 110 11.96 -10.70 8.44
N GLU A 111 12.39 -10.39 7.20
CA GLU A 111 13.22 -11.28 6.39
C GLU A 111 14.72 -10.97 6.47
N CYS A 112 15.13 -9.70 6.47
CA CYS A 112 16.55 -9.34 6.44
C CYS A 112 17.04 -8.56 7.66
N SER A 113 16.18 -8.30 8.61
CA SER A 113 16.48 -7.57 9.87
C SER A 113 17.04 -6.15 9.68
N LYS A 114 16.98 -5.57 8.49
CA LYS A 114 17.35 -4.18 8.24
C LYS A 114 16.20 -3.25 8.63
N VAL A 115 16.53 -2.06 9.09
CA VAL A 115 15.54 -1.01 9.36
C VAL A 115 14.75 -0.71 8.09
N MET A 116 13.44 -0.65 8.19
CA MET A 116 12.54 -0.32 7.09
C MET A 116 12.37 1.18 6.92
N ASN A 117 12.08 1.60 5.69
CA ASN A 117 11.77 2.99 5.38
C ASN A 117 10.31 3.28 5.69
N ARG A 118 10.06 4.32 6.44
CA ARG A 118 8.72 4.80 6.75
C ARG A 118 8.25 5.76 5.68
N VAL A 119 7.17 5.43 4.98
CA VAL A 119 6.70 6.16 3.79
C VAL A 119 5.21 6.47 3.93
N ASN A 120 4.82 7.72 3.64
CA ASN A 120 3.39 8.04 3.49
C ASN A 120 2.90 7.49 2.14
N PHE A 121 1.98 6.53 2.19
CA PHE A 121 1.42 5.92 0.99
C PHE A 121 0.76 6.98 0.09
N ALA A 122 1.11 6.98 -1.19
CA ALA A 122 0.61 7.94 -2.18
C ALA A 122 0.81 9.43 -1.78
N HIS A 123 1.80 9.74 -0.97
CA HIS A 123 2.15 11.09 -0.48
C HIS A 123 1.03 11.86 0.25
N SER A 124 -0.22 11.60 -0.07
CA SER A 124 -1.40 12.34 0.40
C SER A 124 -2.45 11.50 1.13
N SER A 125 -2.22 10.18 1.28
CA SER A 125 -3.20 9.31 1.94
C SER A 125 -3.31 9.53 3.44
N GLY A 126 -2.25 10.06 4.07
CA GLY A 126 -2.10 10.14 5.53
C GLY A 126 -1.79 8.79 6.18
N ILE A 127 -1.66 7.71 5.40
CA ILE A 127 -1.35 6.37 5.90
C ILE A 127 0.14 6.14 5.75
N VAL A 128 0.82 5.90 6.86
CA VAL A 128 2.26 5.65 6.89
C VAL A 128 2.50 4.15 6.93
N ILE A 129 3.32 3.66 6.01
CA ILE A 129 3.66 2.24 5.86
C ILE A 129 5.16 2.04 6.00
N ASP A 130 5.58 0.88 6.46
CA ASP A 130 6.99 0.54 6.63
C ASP A 130 7.44 -0.40 5.49
N VAL A 131 8.46 0.03 4.73
CA VAL A 131 8.87 -0.60 3.48
C VAL A 131 10.30 -1.11 3.55
N CYS A 132 10.49 -2.39 3.27
CA CYS A 132 11.76 -2.94 2.87
C CYS A 132 11.82 -3.02 1.34
N LYS A 133 12.70 -2.25 0.70
CA LYS A 133 12.80 -2.19 -0.77
C LYS A 133 12.96 -3.54 -1.46
N LYS A 134 13.56 -4.52 -0.78
CA LYS A 134 13.84 -5.84 -1.36
C LYS A 134 12.77 -6.89 -1.07
N HIS A 135 12.10 -6.79 0.10
CA HIS A 135 11.33 -7.92 0.60
C HIS A 135 9.85 -7.64 0.72
N GLY A 136 9.43 -6.38 0.99
CA GLY A 136 8.01 -6.09 1.04
C GLY A 136 7.60 -4.93 1.92
N VAL A 137 6.33 -4.93 2.28
CA VAL A 137 5.69 -3.88 3.07
C VAL A 137 5.09 -4.48 4.33
N TRP A 138 5.35 -3.85 5.45
CA TRP A 138 4.70 -4.14 6.70
C TRP A 138 3.66 -3.07 7.01
N PHE A 139 2.51 -3.52 7.45
CA PHE A 139 1.36 -2.71 7.82
C PHE A 139 1.04 -2.95 9.30
N GLU A 140 0.92 -1.90 10.06
CA GLU A 140 0.31 -1.99 11.38
C GLU A 140 -1.16 -2.43 11.26
N LYS A 141 -1.78 -2.71 12.39
CA LYS A 141 -3.20 -3.03 12.41
C LYS A 141 -4.00 -1.91 11.74
N ASP A 142 -4.95 -2.29 10.90
CA ASP A 142 -5.86 -1.41 10.16
C ASP A 142 -5.21 -0.54 9.04
N GLU A 143 -3.88 -0.42 8.95
CA GLU A 143 -3.21 0.35 7.88
C GLU A 143 -3.44 -0.27 6.50
N LEU A 144 -3.30 -1.60 6.37
CA LEU A 144 -3.57 -2.28 5.11
C LEU A 144 -4.99 -1.99 4.62
N ARG A 145 -5.97 -2.08 5.51
CA ARG A 145 -7.35 -1.75 5.18
C ARG A 145 -7.50 -0.28 4.75
N GLY A 146 -6.87 0.63 5.47
CA GLY A 146 -6.86 2.05 5.10
C GLY A 146 -6.30 2.29 3.69
N VAL A 147 -5.19 1.62 3.34
CA VAL A 147 -4.61 1.67 1.98
C VAL A 147 -5.59 1.13 0.93
N LEU A 148 -6.22 -0.03 1.19
CA LEU A 148 -7.18 -0.62 0.26
C LEU A 148 -8.41 0.26 0.07
N ASP A 149 -8.92 0.86 1.13
CA ASP A 149 -10.01 1.84 1.09
C ASP A 149 -9.63 3.11 0.31
N PHE A 150 -8.41 3.62 0.51
CA PHE A 150 -7.90 4.78 -0.24
C PHE A 150 -7.85 4.48 -1.74
N VAL A 151 -7.31 3.31 -2.12
CA VAL A 151 -7.27 2.87 -3.52
C VAL A 151 -8.67 2.69 -4.09
N ALA A 152 -9.58 2.03 -3.35
CA ALA A 152 -10.96 1.79 -3.77
C ALA A 152 -11.76 3.08 -4.00
N LYS A 153 -11.50 4.12 -3.20
CA LYS A 153 -12.12 5.45 -3.31
C LYS A 153 -11.48 6.35 -4.37
N GLY A 154 -10.61 5.81 -5.24
CA GLY A 154 -9.96 6.55 -6.31
C GLY A 154 -8.86 7.50 -5.83
N GLY A 155 -8.26 7.23 -4.66
CA GLY A 155 -7.18 8.02 -4.09
C GLY A 155 -5.97 8.15 -5.01
N MET A 156 -5.65 7.09 -5.74
CA MET A 156 -4.56 7.07 -6.72
C MET A 156 -4.80 8.04 -7.89
N GLN A 157 -6.04 8.16 -8.35
CA GLN A 157 -6.39 9.11 -9.41
C GLN A 157 -6.27 10.56 -8.92
N ARG A 158 -6.77 10.84 -7.72
CA ARG A 158 -6.65 12.18 -7.11
C ARG A 158 -5.18 12.59 -6.92
N MET A 159 -4.35 11.68 -6.43
CA MET A 159 -2.90 11.91 -6.30
C MET A 159 -2.29 12.33 -7.64
N ARG A 160 -2.54 11.56 -8.71
CA ARG A 160 -2.02 11.86 -10.06
C ARG A 160 -2.46 13.23 -10.55
N GLN A 161 -3.75 13.58 -10.40
CA GLN A 161 -4.26 14.89 -10.80
C GLN A 161 -3.57 16.03 -10.03
N THR A 162 -3.31 15.83 -8.74
CA THR A 162 -2.59 16.82 -7.92
C THR A 162 -1.15 16.97 -8.38
N ASP A 163 -0.46 15.85 -8.64
CA ASP A 163 0.94 15.85 -9.11
C ASP A 163 1.07 16.49 -10.50
N GLU A 164 0.14 16.21 -11.40
CA GLU A 164 0.09 16.83 -12.74
C GLU A 164 -0.15 18.34 -12.65
N ALA A 165 -1.09 18.76 -11.81
CA ALA A 165 -1.37 20.19 -11.58
C ALA A 165 -0.15 20.90 -10.97
N GLN A 166 0.52 20.27 -10.02
CA GLN A 166 1.70 20.82 -9.36
C GLN A 166 2.89 20.94 -10.32
N ARG A 167 3.14 19.93 -11.16
CA ARG A 167 4.14 19.98 -12.23
C ARG A 167 3.85 21.07 -13.24
N ALA A 168 2.59 21.24 -13.65
CA ALA A 168 2.18 22.30 -14.57
C ALA A 168 2.41 23.71 -13.97
N LEU A 169 2.13 23.90 -12.70
CA LEU A 169 2.40 25.15 -11.99
C LEU A 169 3.91 25.42 -11.90
N GLN A 170 4.70 24.39 -11.58
CA GLN A 170 6.14 24.51 -11.49
C GLN A 170 6.78 24.84 -12.86
N GLN A 171 6.32 24.21 -13.94
CA GLN A 171 6.75 24.52 -15.30
C GLN A 171 6.42 25.97 -15.70
N ARG A 172 5.23 26.45 -15.33
CA ARG A 172 4.85 27.85 -15.57
C ARG A 172 5.72 28.82 -14.78
N ALA A 173 6.02 28.50 -13.51
CA ALA A 173 6.89 29.34 -12.68
C ALA A 173 8.33 29.40 -13.25
N LEU A 174 8.87 28.28 -13.73
CA LEU A 174 10.17 28.23 -14.38
C LEU A 174 10.18 28.96 -15.73
N GLY A 175 9.09 28.92 -16.50
CA GLY A 175 8.94 29.66 -17.76
C GLY A 175 8.77 31.18 -17.59
N LEU A 176 8.42 31.65 -16.39
CA LEU A 176 8.35 33.08 -16.04
C LEU A 176 9.69 33.66 -15.59
N VAL A 177 10.70 32.81 -15.33
CA VAL A 177 12.06 33.26 -15.06
C VAL A 177 12.74 33.58 -16.41
N ASP A 178 13.01 34.87 -16.64
CA ASP A 178 13.72 35.31 -17.84
C ASP A 178 15.06 34.57 -17.97
N PRO A 179 15.30 33.83 -19.06
CA PRO A 179 16.54 33.08 -19.24
C PRO A 179 17.79 33.96 -19.23
N SER A 180 17.65 35.27 -19.49
CA SER A 180 18.72 36.22 -19.45
C SER A 180 19.23 36.52 -18.03
N LEU A 181 18.42 36.25 -17.00
CA LEU A 181 18.82 36.42 -15.60
C LEU A 181 19.54 35.18 -15.03
N LEU A 182 19.59 34.09 -15.78
CA LEU A 182 20.26 32.84 -15.41
C LEU A 182 21.58 32.61 -16.15
N GLN A 183 22.31 33.67 -16.53
CA GLN A 183 23.66 33.50 -17.09
C GLN A 183 24.67 33.20 -15.97
N PRO A 184 25.05 31.94 -15.77
CA PRO A 184 26.30 31.61 -15.12
C PRO A 184 27.41 31.80 -16.19
N GLY A 185 28.45 32.50 -15.86
CA GLY A 185 29.61 32.55 -16.71
C GLY A 185 30.15 31.17 -17.03
N ALA A 186 30.41 30.98 -18.32
CA ALA A 186 31.31 30.03 -18.95
C ALA A 186 31.27 28.53 -18.61
N SER A 187 31.00 27.75 -19.66
CA SER A 187 31.62 26.44 -19.97
C SER A 187 31.23 25.24 -19.16
N GLY A 188 30.39 24.39 -19.76
CA GLY A 188 30.16 23.00 -19.34
C GLY A 188 28.92 22.41 -19.96
N ALA A 189 28.99 21.94 -21.21
CA ALA A 189 27.93 21.18 -21.84
C ALA A 189 27.74 19.84 -21.11
N MET A 190 26.67 19.68 -20.35
CA MET A 190 26.20 18.39 -19.92
C MET A 190 24.91 18.03 -20.68
N SER A 191 25.06 17.11 -21.63
CA SER A 191 23.97 16.49 -22.37
C SER A 191 23.20 15.57 -21.43
N PHE A 192 21.99 15.95 -21.05
CA PHE A 192 21.05 15.04 -20.42
C PHE A 192 20.33 14.25 -21.50
N GLY A 193 20.68 12.97 -21.62
CA GLY A 193 20.02 12.03 -22.51
C GLY A 193 18.55 11.89 -22.15
N SER A 194 17.68 12.11 -23.14
CA SER A 194 16.24 11.83 -23.04
C SER A 194 16.01 10.34 -22.87
N ILE A 195 15.64 9.90 -21.69
CA ILE A 195 15.13 8.53 -21.47
C ILE A 195 13.64 8.54 -21.80
N THR A 196 13.31 8.08 -23.00
CA THR A 196 11.93 7.85 -23.40
C THR A 196 11.51 6.47 -22.87
N LEU A 197 10.80 6.45 -21.74
CA LEU A 197 10.17 5.25 -21.24
C LEU A 197 8.85 5.01 -22.00
N HIS A 198 8.88 4.04 -22.92
CA HIS A 198 7.65 3.50 -23.53
C HIS A 198 6.96 2.58 -22.50
N VAL A 199 5.95 3.10 -21.84
CA VAL A 199 5.06 2.28 -21.00
C VAL A 199 3.76 2.05 -21.79
N GLN A 200 3.63 0.87 -22.40
CA GLN A 200 2.36 0.39 -22.88
C GLN A 200 1.60 -0.28 -21.73
N SER A 201 0.67 0.45 -21.13
CA SER A 201 -0.33 -0.12 -20.24
C SER A 201 -1.68 0.45 -20.65
N SER A 202 -2.60 -0.42 -21.01
CA SER A 202 -3.93 -0.09 -21.50
C SER A 202 -4.91 0.37 -20.40
N ASP A 203 -4.48 0.38 -19.14
CA ASP A 203 -5.27 0.84 -17.99
C ASP A 203 -4.53 1.96 -17.23
N PRO A 204 -5.05 3.20 -17.28
CA PRO A 204 -4.41 4.34 -16.62
C PRO A 204 -4.30 4.22 -15.09
N GLN A 205 -5.18 3.43 -14.45
CA GLN A 205 -5.11 3.19 -13.00
C GLN A 205 -3.92 2.30 -12.65
N ASN A 206 -3.67 1.29 -13.46
CA ASN A 206 -2.60 0.32 -13.26
C ASN A 206 -1.21 0.93 -13.50
N ALA A 207 -1.10 1.86 -14.47
CA ALA A 207 0.13 2.60 -14.73
C ALA A 207 0.56 3.49 -13.54
N THR A 208 -0.39 4.17 -12.91
CA THR A 208 -0.13 5.04 -11.75
C THR A 208 0.31 4.24 -10.53
N LEU A 209 -0.34 3.11 -10.30
CA LEU A 209 0.01 2.22 -9.20
C LEU A 209 1.40 1.61 -9.38
N ARG A 210 1.74 1.15 -10.60
CA ARG A 210 3.09 0.67 -10.91
C ARG A 210 4.15 1.75 -10.67
N SER A 211 3.94 2.96 -11.15
CA SER A 211 4.87 4.07 -10.92
C SER A 211 5.06 4.37 -9.43
N LEU A 212 4.00 4.30 -8.63
CA LEU A 212 4.08 4.48 -7.18
C LEU A 212 4.86 3.32 -6.52
N LEU A 213 4.55 2.09 -6.89
CA LEU A 213 5.24 0.92 -6.35
C LEU A 213 6.72 0.92 -6.74
N ASP A 214 7.05 1.28 -7.97
CA ASP A 214 8.43 1.46 -8.42
C ASP A 214 9.14 2.54 -7.59
N ALA A 215 8.49 3.67 -7.31
CA ALA A 215 9.07 4.71 -6.46
C ALA A 215 9.24 4.27 -4.99
N ILE A 216 8.39 3.37 -4.50
CA ILE A 216 8.47 2.84 -3.13
C ILE A 216 9.55 1.77 -3.01
N PHE A 217 9.71 0.89 -4.03
CA PHE A 217 10.60 -0.27 -3.96
C PHE A 217 11.95 -0.08 -4.67
N HIS A 218 12.12 0.92 -5.52
CA HIS A 218 13.37 1.27 -6.22
C HIS A 218 13.94 2.60 -5.75
#